data_426803be04b547ec36d1ef75421cb044
#
_entry.id   426803be04b547ec36d1ef75421cb044
#
_cell.length_a   1.000
_cell.length_b   1.000
_cell.length_c   1.000
_cell.angle_alpha   90.00
_cell.angle_beta   90.00
_cell.angle_gamma   90.00
#
_symmetry.space_group_name_H-M   'P 1'
#
loop_
_entity.id
_entity.type
_entity.pdbx_description
1 polymer ?
#
loop_
_entity_poly.entity_id
_entity_poly.type
_entity_poly.pdbx_seq_one_letter_code
_entity_poly.pdbx_strand_id
1 'polypeptide(L)'
;MSYSLVWFKRDLRWQDHAALANAARRGPVRCIYVIEPEVWLQADAALQHFEFVKESLHELHKALASFGGGLEIHQGEISEVLAKIWHEAPFNQMASHQETGNDFSYARDLKVQAWCKLHQVKWQEYPQFGVIRGLKNRN
;
A
#
# COMPACT_ATOMS: atom_id res chain seq x y z
N MET A 1 -4.02 6.71 -20.11
CA MET A 1 -2.86 7.22 -19.40
C MET A 1 -2.56 6.32 -18.22
N SER A 2 -1.31 5.93 -18.06
CA SER A 2 -1.01 5.02 -16.98
C SER A 2 -0.71 5.75 -15.68
N TYR A 3 -0.91 5.06 -14.60
CA TYR A 3 -0.63 5.57 -13.28
C TYR A 3 0.04 4.47 -12.48
N SER A 4 0.66 4.85 -11.36
CA SER A 4 1.21 3.89 -10.43
C SER A 4 0.27 3.76 -9.25
N LEU A 5 0.04 2.53 -8.80
CA LEU A 5 -0.77 2.28 -7.63
C LEU A 5 0.15 2.23 -6.42
N VAL A 6 -0.15 3.02 -5.39
CA VAL A 6 0.62 3.00 -4.15
C VAL A 6 -0.25 2.37 -3.07
N TRP A 7 0.21 1.26 -2.53
CA TRP A 7 -0.54 0.49 -1.54
C TRP A 7 0.04 0.77 -0.17
N PHE A 8 -0.75 1.48 0.64
CA PHE A 8 -0.36 1.78 2.01
C PHE A 8 -0.79 0.62 2.91
N LYS A 9 0.09 0.20 3.79
CA LYS A 9 -0.18 -0.90 4.71
C LYS A 9 -0.24 -0.36 6.13
N ARG A 10 0.87 -0.39 6.85
CA ARG A 10 0.92 0.18 8.19
C ARG A 10 1.61 1.53 8.21
N ASP A 11 2.20 1.90 7.08
CA ASP A 11 2.99 3.10 6.92
C ASP A 11 2.09 4.27 6.54
N LEU A 12 1.18 4.63 7.41
CA LEU A 12 0.17 5.63 7.12
C LEU A 12 0.71 7.05 7.28
N ARG A 13 1.65 7.38 6.43
CA ARG A 13 2.24 8.70 6.40
C ARG A 13 2.60 9.03 4.96
N TRP A 14 2.74 10.32 4.66
CA TRP A 14 3.16 10.71 3.33
C TRP A 14 4.61 11.19 3.30
N GLN A 15 5.13 11.62 4.44
CA GLN A 15 6.53 12.06 4.53
C GLN A 15 7.42 10.84 4.72
N ASP A 16 8.63 10.92 4.19
CA ASP A 16 9.60 9.82 4.29
C ASP A 16 8.98 8.51 3.81
N HIS A 17 8.22 8.58 2.73
CA HIS A 17 7.55 7.42 2.18
C HIS A 17 8.16 7.13 0.81
N ALA A 18 9.12 6.22 0.78
CA ALA A 18 9.87 5.95 -0.45
C ALA A 18 8.98 5.44 -1.57
N ALA A 19 8.02 4.59 -1.26
CA ALA A 19 7.13 4.06 -2.28
C ALA A 19 6.35 5.18 -2.95
N LEU A 20 5.79 6.08 -2.16
CA LEU A 20 5.02 7.20 -2.69
C LEU A 20 5.91 8.15 -3.49
N ALA A 21 7.07 8.49 -2.93
CA ALA A 21 7.97 9.43 -3.57
C ALA A 21 8.45 8.91 -4.92
N ASN A 22 8.82 7.63 -4.98
CA ASN A 22 9.31 7.07 -6.23
C ASN A 22 8.19 6.91 -7.26
N ALA A 23 7.00 6.54 -6.82
CA ALA A 23 5.87 6.45 -7.74
C ALA A 23 5.50 7.81 -8.30
N ALA A 24 5.50 8.84 -7.45
CA ALA A 24 5.13 10.18 -7.88
C ALA A 24 6.11 10.73 -8.91
N ARG A 25 7.37 10.34 -8.84
CA ARG A 25 8.34 10.80 -9.82
C ARG A 25 8.09 10.21 -11.20
N ARG A 26 7.38 9.08 -11.27
CA ARG A 26 7.11 8.45 -12.56
C ARG A 26 5.86 8.99 -13.23
N GLY A 27 5.02 9.70 -12.50
CA GLY A 27 3.80 10.26 -13.06
C GLY A 27 2.65 10.19 -12.08
N PRO A 28 1.42 10.12 -12.56
CA PRO A 28 0.26 10.11 -11.68
C PRO A 28 0.27 8.90 -10.75
N VAL A 29 -0.27 9.09 -9.56
CA VAL A 29 -0.37 8.00 -8.57
C VAL A 29 -1.81 7.88 -8.10
N ARG A 30 -2.15 6.66 -7.70
CA ARG A 30 -3.43 6.38 -7.07
C ARG A 30 -3.09 5.65 -5.77
N CYS A 31 -3.54 6.22 -4.65
CA CYS A 31 -3.16 5.71 -3.33
C CYS A 31 -4.32 4.97 -2.71
N ILE A 32 -4.06 3.77 -2.21
CA ILE A 32 -5.11 2.95 -1.60
C ILE A 32 -4.65 2.42 -0.24
N TYR A 33 -5.63 2.19 0.61
CA TYR A 33 -5.48 1.43 1.83
C TYR A 33 -6.57 0.38 1.85
N VAL A 34 -6.21 -0.86 2.14
CA VAL A 34 -7.19 -1.95 2.13
C VAL A 34 -7.40 -2.43 3.56
N ILE A 35 -8.64 -2.38 4.01
CA ILE A 35 -9.02 -2.92 5.30
C ILE A 35 -9.22 -4.41 5.09
N GLU A 36 -8.25 -5.19 5.56
CA GLU A 36 -8.26 -6.64 5.40
C GLU A 36 -8.90 -7.27 6.62
N PRO A 37 -10.08 -7.87 6.48
CA PRO A 37 -10.79 -8.39 7.66
C PRO A 37 -9.97 -9.37 8.48
N GLU A 38 -9.17 -10.19 7.82
CA GLU A 38 -8.36 -11.17 8.55
C GLU A 38 -7.31 -10.50 9.44
N VAL A 39 -6.77 -9.37 9.01
CA VAL A 39 -5.82 -8.64 9.83
C VAL A 39 -6.48 -8.13 11.09
N TRP A 40 -7.69 -7.56 10.92
CA TRP A 40 -8.40 -6.98 12.06
C TRP A 40 -8.86 -8.05 13.04
N LEU A 41 -9.19 -9.24 12.56
CA LEU A 41 -9.61 -10.31 13.44
C LEU A 41 -8.45 -10.86 14.29
N GLN A 42 -7.23 -10.65 13.83
CA GLN A 42 -6.08 -11.14 14.57
C GLN A 42 -5.61 -10.16 15.63
N ALA A 43 -6.02 -8.91 15.54
CA ALA A 43 -5.50 -7.90 16.43
C ALA A 43 -6.14 -7.99 17.80
N ASP A 44 -5.32 -8.07 18.84
CA ASP A 44 -5.81 -7.95 20.20
C ASP A 44 -6.27 -6.53 20.37
N ALA A 45 -7.04 -6.13 21.16
CA ALA A 45 -7.47 -4.76 21.36
C ALA A 45 -7.83 -4.10 20.03
N ALA A 46 -8.51 -4.81 19.21
CA ALA A 46 -8.79 -4.36 17.86
C ALA A 46 -9.55 -3.04 17.82
N LEU A 47 -10.42 -2.79 18.78
CA LEU A 47 -11.22 -1.58 18.74
C LEU A 47 -10.38 -0.32 18.89
N GLN A 48 -9.49 -0.29 19.88
CA GLN A 48 -8.62 0.87 20.07
C GLN A 48 -7.70 1.06 18.89
N HIS A 49 -7.18 -0.03 18.37
CA HIS A 49 -6.29 0.02 17.23
C HIS A 49 -7.03 0.56 16.01
N PHE A 50 -8.28 0.17 15.86
CA PHE A 50 -9.09 0.63 14.75
C PHE A 50 -9.29 2.15 14.80
N GLU A 51 -9.55 2.69 16.00
CA GLU A 51 -9.73 4.13 16.12
C GLU A 51 -8.46 4.89 15.76
N PHE A 52 -7.31 4.38 16.20
CA PHE A 52 -6.05 5.00 15.88
C PHE A 52 -5.81 4.98 14.36
N VAL A 53 -6.05 3.86 13.73
CA VAL A 53 -5.84 3.72 12.29
C VAL A 53 -6.81 4.64 11.54
N LYS A 54 -8.05 4.72 12.00
CA LYS A 54 -9.04 5.57 11.38
C LYS A 54 -8.59 7.02 11.37
N GLU A 55 -8.06 7.50 12.49
CA GLU A 55 -7.55 8.87 12.55
C GLU A 55 -6.35 9.05 11.63
N SER A 56 -5.45 8.07 11.60
CA SER A 56 -4.29 8.14 10.73
C SER A 56 -4.69 8.17 9.26
N LEU A 57 -5.70 7.40 8.90
CA LEU A 57 -6.20 7.39 7.53
C LEU A 57 -6.80 8.73 7.15
N HIS A 58 -7.51 9.34 8.09
CA HIS A 58 -8.12 10.65 7.85
C HIS A 58 -7.04 11.70 7.61
N GLU A 59 -6.01 11.71 8.46
CA GLU A 59 -4.92 12.67 8.32
C GLU A 59 -4.16 12.44 7.01
N LEU A 60 -3.90 11.19 6.68
CA LEU A 60 -3.21 10.88 5.44
C LEU A 60 -4.02 11.31 4.23
N HIS A 61 -5.32 11.05 4.25
CA HIS A 61 -6.19 11.47 3.15
C HIS A 61 -6.14 12.98 2.96
N LYS A 62 -6.21 13.74 4.05
CA LYS A 62 -6.15 15.20 3.97
C LYS A 62 -4.83 15.66 3.36
N ALA A 63 -3.73 15.06 3.79
CA ALA A 63 -2.43 15.42 3.26
C ALA A 63 -2.32 15.12 1.77
N LEU A 64 -2.76 13.94 1.37
CA LEU A 64 -2.70 13.56 -0.04
C LEU A 64 -3.62 14.40 -0.91
N ALA A 65 -4.79 14.76 -0.37
CA ALA A 65 -5.74 15.57 -1.11
C ALA A 65 -5.17 16.94 -1.41
N SER A 66 -4.30 17.45 -0.53
CA SER A 66 -3.70 18.77 -0.75
C SER A 66 -2.73 18.77 -1.93
N PHE A 67 -2.31 17.59 -2.38
CA PHE A 67 -1.45 17.46 -3.54
C PHE A 67 -2.24 17.06 -4.80
N GLY A 68 -3.55 17.12 -4.73
CA GLY A 68 -4.37 16.82 -5.90
C GLY A 68 -4.89 15.40 -5.98
N GLY A 69 -4.59 14.59 -5.00
CA GLY A 69 -5.06 13.21 -4.99
C GLY A 69 -5.93 12.94 -3.79
N GLY A 70 -5.66 11.86 -3.12
CA GLY A 70 -6.40 11.46 -1.94
C GLY A 70 -6.12 10.01 -1.67
N LEU A 71 -6.72 9.49 -0.62
CA LEU A 71 -6.54 8.09 -0.28
C LEU A 71 -7.86 7.38 -0.44
N GLU A 72 -7.85 6.28 -1.18
CA GLU A 72 -9.04 5.45 -1.35
C GLU A 72 -9.00 4.34 -0.32
N ILE A 73 -10.12 4.10 0.32
CA ILE A 73 -10.23 3.03 1.32
C ILE A 73 -11.07 1.91 0.72
N HIS A 74 -10.50 0.74 0.68
CA HIS A 74 -11.20 -0.46 0.19
C HIS A 74 -11.26 -1.48 1.30
N GLN A 75 -12.21 -2.38 1.24
CA GLN A 75 -12.35 -3.43 2.23
C GLN A 75 -12.43 -4.76 1.52
N GLY A 76 -11.70 -5.75 2.01
CA GLY A 76 -11.75 -7.07 1.43
C GLY A 76 -10.37 -7.70 1.35
N GLU A 77 -10.31 -8.81 0.63
CA GLU A 77 -9.04 -9.50 0.41
C GLU A 77 -8.27 -8.73 -0.66
N ILE A 78 -6.99 -8.53 -0.41
CA ILE A 78 -6.19 -7.63 -1.25
C ILE A 78 -6.19 -8.01 -2.73
N SER A 79 -6.10 -9.30 -3.05
CA SER A 79 -6.07 -9.69 -4.47
C SER A 79 -7.37 -9.36 -5.17
N GLU A 80 -8.49 -9.48 -4.46
CA GLU A 80 -9.79 -9.12 -5.03
C GLU A 80 -9.89 -7.62 -5.25
N VAL A 81 -9.38 -6.84 -4.31
CA VAL A 81 -9.39 -5.39 -4.43
C VAL A 81 -8.52 -4.97 -5.62
N LEU A 82 -7.33 -5.56 -5.74
CA LEU A 82 -6.45 -5.24 -6.85
C LEU A 82 -7.08 -5.59 -8.19
N ALA A 83 -7.76 -6.74 -8.26
CA ALA A 83 -8.42 -7.15 -9.50
C ALA A 83 -9.52 -6.17 -9.88
N LYS A 84 -10.29 -5.72 -8.90
CA LYS A 84 -11.35 -4.77 -9.16
C LYS A 84 -10.82 -3.45 -9.71
N ILE A 85 -9.77 -2.93 -9.06
CA ILE A 85 -9.15 -1.68 -9.52
C ILE A 85 -8.58 -1.86 -10.92
N TRP A 86 -7.90 -2.99 -11.15
CA TRP A 86 -7.27 -3.25 -12.42
C TRP A 86 -8.28 -3.35 -13.55
N HIS A 87 -9.44 -3.93 -13.28
CA HIS A 87 -10.51 -4.02 -14.27
C HIS A 87 -11.08 -2.64 -14.59
N GLU A 88 -11.20 -1.77 -13.60
CA GLU A 88 -11.72 -0.44 -13.83
C GLU A 88 -10.72 0.46 -14.54
N ALA A 89 -9.47 0.39 -14.14
CA ALA A 89 -8.42 1.22 -14.70
C ALA A 89 -7.10 0.47 -14.57
N PRO A 90 -6.71 -0.27 -15.60
CA PRO A 90 -5.50 -1.10 -15.52
C PRO A 90 -4.26 -0.29 -15.19
N PHE A 91 -3.41 -0.89 -14.36
CA PHE A 91 -2.13 -0.31 -14.01
C PHE A 91 -1.05 -1.36 -14.22
N ASN A 92 0.18 -0.93 -14.47
CA ASN A 92 1.29 -1.86 -14.64
C ASN A 92 2.42 -1.61 -13.65
N GLN A 93 2.22 -0.68 -12.73
CA GLN A 93 3.21 -0.37 -11.70
C GLN A 93 2.51 -0.30 -10.36
N MET A 94 3.06 -0.94 -9.36
CA MET A 94 2.56 -0.85 -8.00
C MET A 94 3.74 -0.71 -7.05
N ALA A 95 3.59 0.12 -6.04
CA ALA A 95 4.64 0.36 -5.06
C ALA A 95 4.07 0.23 -3.66
N SER A 96 4.86 -0.33 -2.75
CA SER A 96 4.48 -0.41 -1.36
C SER A 96 5.75 -0.59 -0.53
N HIS A 97 5.61 -0.46 0.78
CA HIS A 97 6.71 -0.81 1.66
C HIS A 97 6.59 -2.26 2.07
N GLN A 98 7.70 -2.85 2.40
CA GLN A 98 7.71 -4.22 2.89
C GLN A 98 7.01 -4.26 4.24
N GLU A 99 6.32 -5.33 4.48
CA GLU A 99 5.71 -5.55 5.77
C GLU A 99 6.15 -6.92 6.26
N THR A 100 6.74 -6.96 7.43
CA THR A 100 7.21 -8.22 7.99
C THR A 100 6.56 -8.41 9.34
N GLY A 101 6.71 -9.58 9.89
CA GLY A 101 6.30 -9.77 11.25
C GLY A 101 5.36 -10.91 11.52
N ASN A 102 4.58 -11.36 10.56
CA ASN A 102 3.74 -12.51 10.85
C ASN A 102 3.44 -13.32 9.60
N ASP A 103 2.88 -14.50 9.85
CA ASP A 103 2.61 -15.45 8.77
C ASP A 103 1.53 -14.96 7.83
N PHE A 104 0.58 -14.18 8.35
CA PHE A 104 -0.48 -13.66 7.51
C PHE A 104 0.07 -12.72 6.43
N SER A 105 0.92 -11.77 6.83
CA SER A 105 1.44 -10.83 5.85
C SER A 105 2.35 -11.52 4.83
N TYR A 106 3.08 -12.53 5.26
CA TYR A 106 3.92 -13.29 4.35
C TYR A 106 3.07 -14.02 3.30
N ALA A 107 2.05 -14.73 3.75
CA ALA A 107 1.18 -15.47 2.84
C ALA A 107 0.41 -14.53 1.92
N ARG A 108 -0.06 -13.41 2.47
CA ARG A 108 -0.75 -12.41 1.68
C ARG A 108 0.14 -11.88 0.57
N ASP A 109 1.39 -11.55 0.91
CA ASP A 109 2.29 -10.97 -0.06
C ASP A 109 2.67 -11.96 -1.16
N LEU A 110 2.72 -13.25 -0.84
CA LEU A 110 2.93 -14.25 -1.90
C LEU A 110 1.78 -14.27 -2.89
N LYS A 111 0.55 -14.12 -2.40
CA LYS A 111 -0.61 -14.07 -3.30
C LYS A 111 -0.58 -12.83 -4.16
N VAL A 112 -0.19 -11.70 -3.58
CA VAL A 112 -0.10 -10.45 -4.32
C VAL A 112 0.98 -10.57 -5.40
N GLN A 113 2.10 -11.19 -5.06
CA GLN A 113 3.18 -11.38 -6.00
C GLN A 113 2.71 -12.21 -7.20
N ALA A 114 1.98 -13.29 -6.93
CA ALA A 114 1.46 -14.13 -8.01
C ALA A 114 0.45 -13.38 -8.87
N TRP A 115 -0.41 -12.58 -8.24
CA TRP A 115 -1.38 -11.79 -8.98
C TRP A 115 -0.69 -10.78 -9.90
N CYS A 116 0.32 -10.10 -9.38
CA CYS A 116 1.05 -9.11 -10.16
C CYS A 116 1.75 -9.75 -11.35
N LYS A 117 2.33 -10.92 -11.13
CA LYS A 117 3.00 -11.63 -12.20
C LYS A 117 2.02 -12.02 -13.30
N LEU A 118 0.86 -12.51 -12.90
CA LEU A 118 -0.16 -12.92 -13.85
C LEU A 118 -0.66 -11.74 -14.69
N HIS A 119 -0.76 -10.57 -14.10
CA HIS A 119 -1.29 -9.40 -14.80
C HIS A 119 -0.20 -8.46 -15.31
N GLN A 120 1.05 -8.91 -15.24
CA GLN A 120 2.18 -8.14 -15.73
C GLN A 120 2.31 -6.78 -15.04
N VAL A 121 2.08 -6.77 -13.75
CA VAL A 121 2.23 -5.58 -12.91
C VAL A 121 3.59 -5.67 -12.25
N LYS A 122 4.38 -4.61 -12.39
CA LYS A 122 5.68 -4.55 -11.73
C LYS A 122 5.47 -4.02 -10.32
N TRP A 123 5.69 -4.87 -9.34
CA TRP A 123 5.50 -4.50 -7.94
C TRP A 123 6.85 -4.23 -7.30
N GLN A 124 7.05 -2.99 -6.89
CA GLN A 124 8.29 -2.61 -6.21
C GLN A 124 8.02 -2.43 -4.73
N GLU A 125 8.78 -3.16 -3.93
CA GLU A 125 8.69 -3.06 -2.49
C GLU A 125 9.90 -2.32 -1.97
N TYR A 126 9.68 -1.46 -1.01
CA TYR A 126 10.72 -0.65 -0.40
C TYR A 126 10.86 -1.01 1.06
N PRO A 127 12.06 -0.87 1.64
CA PRO A 127 12.22 -1.14 3.08
C PRO A 127 11.31 -0.26 3.90
N GLN A 128 10.79 -0.81 4.98
CA GLN A 128 9.89 -0.08 5.86
C GLN A 128 10.55 1.19 6.40
N PHE A 129 11.80 1.09 6.79
CA PHE A 129 12.54 2.23 7.29
C PHE A 129 13.51 2.62 6.19
N GLY A 130 13.27 3.75 5.63
CA GLY A 130 14.05 4.17 4.50
C GLY A 130 15.48 4.36 4.76
N VAL A 131 15.89 4.43 5.94
CA VAL A 131 17.09 4.73 6.21
C VAL A 131 17.93 3.75 5.93
N ILE A 132 18.05 3.08 5.74
CA ILE A 132 18.79 2.31 5.61
C ILE A 132 19.74 2.31 5.16
N ARG A 133 20.19 2.51 5.53
CA ARG A 133 21.07 2.51 5.29
C ARG A 133 21.43 1.80 4.35
N GLY A 134 21.66 1.79 3.84
CA GLY A 134 21.86 1.44 2.96
C GLY A 134 21.58 0.74 2.29
N LEU A 135 21.48 0.54 2.50
CA LEU A 135 21.16 0.15 1.94
C LEU A 135 21.17 0.34 1.08
N LYS A 136 21.52 0.63 1.20
CA LYS A 136 21.68 0.88 0.51
C LYS A 136 21.64 0.52 -0.32
N ASN A 137 21.65 0.25 -0.56
CA ASN A 137 21.58 0.00 -1.29
C ASN A 137 21.32 -0.66 -1.85
N ARG A 138 21.20 -1.02 -1.78
CA ARG A 138 20.75 -1.62 -2.31
C ARG A 138 20.05 -1.72 -2.86
N ASN A 139 19.89 -1.83 -3.08
CA ASN A 139 19.22 -1.82 -3.65
C ASN A 139 19.08 -1.81 -4.04
#